data_71492e93b191280e9cc46eecb747b9c3
#
_entry.id   71492e93b191280e9cc46eecb747b9c3
#
_cell.length_a   1.000
_cell.length_b   1.000
_cell.length_c   1.000
_cell.angle_alpha   90.00
_cell.angle_beta   90.00
_cell.angle_gamma   90.00
#
_symmetry.space_group_name_H-M   'P 1'
#
loop_
_entity.id
_entity.type
_entity.pdbx_description
1 polymer ?
#
loop_
_entity_poly.entity_id
_entity_poly.type
_entity_poly.pdbx_seq_one_letter_code
_entity_poly.pdbx_strand_id
1 'polypeptide(L)'
;MEIENIKIINGINDNNKNDIVKWTNEKGKDFLEQWTGKSLDFPLTESQIDDLKDIYSIFCENEFVGIIQKIRKEMNNIHIGRFLINPELTGKGLGKRALLEFINLIFQEKNVNSITLNVFDYNVGAKKLYEKVGFKVVNITKNPMKKYMMIRKKVKNRRNK
;
A
#
# COMPACT_ATOMS: atom_id res chain seq x y z
N MET A 1 -20.84 1.75 -5.83
CA MET A 1 -19.76 2.68 -6.18
C MET A 1 -19.07 2.20 -7.45
N GLU A 2 -19.04 3.04 -8.45
CA GLU A 2 -18.25 2.75 -9.63
C GLU A 2 -16.79 3.13 -9.36
N ILE A 3 -15.88 2.27 -9.82
CA ILE A 3 -14.44 2.47 -9.59
C ILE A 3 -13.81 2.92 -10.92
N GLU A 4 -14.18 4.11 -11.38
CA GLU A 4 -13.69 4.61 -12.65
C GLU A 4 -12.52 5.58 -12.52
N ASN A 5 -12.48 6.35 -11.46
CA ASN A 5 -11.57 7.50 -11.37
C ASN A 5 -10.78 7.44 -10.07
N ILE A 6 -9.62 6.79 -10.14
CA ILE A 6 -8.67 6.72 -9.01
C ILE A 6 -7.62 7.80 -9.19
N LYS A 7 -7.39 8.59 -8.13
CA LYS A 7 -6.30 9.57 -8.09
C LYS A 7 -5.39 9.25 -6.93
N ILE A 8 -4.10 9.32 -7.17
CA ILE A 8 -3.06 9.12 -6.15
C ILE A 8 -2.33 10.44 -5.99
N ILE A 9 -2.36 11.01 -4.80
CA ILE A 9 -1.80 12.34 -4.52
C ILE A 9 -0.78 12.23 -3.40
N ASN A 10 0.40 12.82 -3.60
CA ASN A 10 1.44 12.86 -2.57
C ASN A 10 0.96 13.67 -1.37
N GLY A 11 1.13 13.11 -0.18
CA GLY A 11 0.76 13.76 1.07
C GLY A 11 -0.62 13.35 1.57
N ILE A 12 -0.95 13.84 2.75
CA ILE A 12 -2.25 13.60 3.37
C ILE A 12 -2.64 14.85 4.18
N ASN A 13 -3.89 15.30 4.04
CA ASN A 13 -4.37 16.43 4.81
C ASN A 13 -4.86 16.00 6.20
N ASP A 14 -5.09 17.00 7.09
CA ASP A 14 -5.45 16.72 8.48
C ASP A 14 -6.78 15.96 8.62
N ASN A 15 -7.77 16.30 7.80
CA ASN A 15 -9.05 15.61 7.84
C ASN A 15 -8.89 14.13 7.48
N ASN A 16 -8.07 13.83 6.50
CA ASN A 16 -7.84 12.47 6.06
C ASN A 16 -6.98 11.68 7.05
N LYS A 17 -6.07 12.34 7.78
CA LYS A 17 -5.37 11.70 8.91
C LYS A 17 -6.35 11.25 9.98
N ASN A 18 -7.33 12.10 10.30
CA ASN A 18 -8.39 11.76 11.25
C ASN A 18 -9.16 10.52 10.79
N ASP A 19 -9.45 10.41 9.50
CA ASP A 19 -10.12 9.25 8.94
C ASP A 19 -9.31 7.96 9.17
N ILE A 20 -8.00 8.01 8.89
CA ILE A 20 -7.11 6.87 9.08
C ILE A 20 -7.06 6.44 10.54
N VAL A 21 -6.95 7.40 11.45
CA VAL A 21 -6.94 7.14 12.90
C VAL A 21 -8.25 6.48 13.34
N LYS A 22 -9.37 7.04 12.90
CA LYS A 22 -10.69 6.53 13.24
C LYS A 22 -10.91 5.11 12.73
N TRP A 23 -10.67 4.88 11.43
CA TRP A 23 -10.86 3.56 10.83
C TRP A 23 -10.02 2.51 11.53
N THR A 24 -8.77 2.84 11.82
CA THR A 24 -7.83 1.90 12.43
C THR A 24 -8.21 1.58 13.87
N ASN A 25 -8.47 2.61 14.68
CA ASN A 25 -8.73 2.40 16.10
C ASN A 25 -10.09 1.73 16.34
N GLU A 26 -11.07 1.96 15.49
CA GLU A 26 -12.34 1.25 15.55
C GLU A 26 -12.21 -0.25 15.26
N LYS A 27 -11.27 -0.62 14.38
CA LYS A 27 -11.02 -2.02 14.04
C LYS A 27 -10.13 -2.73 15.05
N GLY A 28 -9.26 -2.00 15.73
CA GLY A 28 -8.43 -2.54 16.81
C GLY A 28 -6.96 -2.79 16.44
N LYS A 29 -6.25 -3.31 17.43
CA LYS A 29 -4.79 -3.49 17.35
C LYS A 29 -4.35 -4.41 16.22
N ASP A 30 -5.06 -5.52 16.02
CA ASP A 30 -4.67 -6.49 14.98
C ASP A 30 -4.78 -5.88 13.59
N PHE A 31 -5.78 -5.04 13.38
CA PHE A 31 -5.95 -4.33 12.11
C PHE A 31 -4.79 -3.37 11.87
N LEU A 32 -4.39 -2.61 12.91
CA LEU A 32 -3.22 -1.73 12.81
C LEU A 32 -1.98 -2.53 12.41
N GLU A 33 -1.73 -3.65 13.05
CA GLU A 33 -0.57 -4.50 12.75
C GLU A 33 -0.59 -5.02 11.31
N GLN A 34 -1.77 -5.32 10.76
CA GLN A 34 -1.89 -5.79 9.39
C GLN A 34 -1.38 -4.79 8.37
N TRP A 35 -1.73 -3.52 8.50
CA TRP A 35 -1.32 -2.54 7.50
C TRP A 35 -0.02 -1.82 7.83
N THR A 36 0.44 -1.85 9.09
CA THR A 36 1.70 -1.20 9.48
C THR A 36 2.87 -2.15 9.66
N GLY A 37 2.63 -3.46 9.69
CA GLY A 37 3.69 -4.44 9.92
C GLY A 37 4.29 -4.36 11.32
N LYS A 38 3.50 -3.97 12.31
CA LYS A 38 3.90 -3.80 13.71
C LYS A 38 4.87 -2.63 13.96
N SER A 39 4.96 -1.70 13.03
CA SER A 39 5.88 -0.56 13.15
C SER A 39 5.30 0.60 13.94
N LEU A 40 4.00 0.61 14.19
CA LEU A 40 3.31 1.67 14.94
C LEU A 40 2.55 1.09 16.13
N ASP A 41 2.48 1.89 17.20
CA ASP A 41 1.81 1.48 18.45
C ASP A 41 0.32 1.78 18.41
N PHE A 42 -0.46 0.90 19.05
CA PHE A 42 -1.90 1.10 19.22
C PHE A 42 -2.18 1.79 20.56
N PRO A 43 -3.09 2.75 20.65
CA PRO A 43 -3.92 3.27 19.55
C PRO A 43 -3.12 4.18 18.60
N LEU A 44 -3.53 4.19 17.35
CA LEU A 44 -2.91 5.06 16.34
C LEU A 44 -3.22 6.52 16.64
N THR A 45 -2.23 7.40 16.40
CA THR A 45 -2.37 8.85 16.57
C THR A 45 -2.00 9.57 15.28
N GLU A 46 -2.48 10.79 15.11
CA GLU A 46 -2.10 11.62 13.97
C GLU A 46 -0.60 11.90 13.94
N SER A 47 0.02 12.06 15.12
CA SER A 47 1.46 12.29 15.23
C SER A 47 2.27 11.16 14.61
N GLN A 48 1.83 9.92 14.80
CA GLN A 48 2.50 8.77 14.18
C GLN A 48 2.40 8.80 12.65
N ILE A 49 1.28 9.28 12.12
CA ILE A 49 1.09 9.42 10.66
C ILE A 49 1.99 10.55 10.13
N ASP A 50 2.10 11.66 10.88
CA ASP A 50 2.95 12.78 10.51
C ASP A 50 4.43 12.38 10.37
N ASP A 51 4.87 11.40 11.13
CA ASP A 51 6.25 10.91 11.08
C ASP A 51 6.52 9.99 9.88
N LEU A 52 5.49 9.55 9.17
CA LEU A 52 5.65 8.72 7.97
C LEU A 52 5.97 9.59 6.76
N LYS A 53 7.05 9.24 6.06
CA LYS A 53 7.48 9.97 4.85
C LYS A 53 6.87 9.36 3.61
N ASP A 54 6.64 10.19 2.60
CA ASP A 54 6.17 9.75 1.28
C ASP A 54 4.87 8.93 1.34
N ILE A 55 3.93 9.41 2.15
CA ILE A 55 2.56 8.89 2.17
C ILE A 55 1.81 9.49 0.99
N TYR A 56 1.07 8.64 0.31
CA TYR A 56 0.19 9.03 -0.79
C TYR A 56 -1.24 8.79 -0.41
N SER A 57 -2.10 9.78 -0.67
CA SER A 57 -3.54 9.66 -0.48
C SER A 57 -4.19 9.07 -1.72
N ILE A 58 -5.14 8.19 -1.51
CA ILE A 58 -5.91 7.52 -2.56
C ILE A 58 -7.32 8.10 -2.56
N PHE A 59 -7.75 8.60 -3.73
CA PHE A 59 -9.10 9.11 -3.93
C PHE A 59 -9.81 8.30 -5.00
N CYS A 60 -11.08 8.02 -4.78
CA CYS A 60 -11.98 7.41 -5.77
C CYS A 60 -13.17 8.33 -5.94
N GLU A 61 -13.40 8.81 -7.16
CA GLU A 61 -14.47 9.77 -7.46
C GLU A 61 -14.43 10.99 -6.51
N ASN A 62 -13.22 11.51 -6.25
CA ASN A 62 -12.96 12.64 -5.36
C ASN A 62 -13.21 12.37 -3.87
N GLU A 63 -13.51 11.14 -3.49
CA GLU A 63 -13.63 10.72 -2.10
C GLU A 63 -12.33 10.08 -1.62
N PHE A 64 -11.85 10.49 -0.43
CA PHE A 64 -10.67 9.88 0.18
C PHE A 64 -11.00 8.46 0.61
N VAL A 65 -10.25 7.48 0.12
CA VAL A 65 -10.53 6.07 0.39
C VAL A 65 -9.37 5.30 1.00
N GLY A 66 -8.18 5.90 1.09
CA GLY A 66 -7.06 5.17 1.68
C GLY A 66 -5.71 5.83 1.49
N ILE A 67 -4.67 5.12 1.90
CA ILE A 67 -3.27 5.56 1.79
C ILE A 67 -2.38 4.41 1.34
N ILE A 68 -1.22 4.79 0.83
CA ILE A 68 -0.12 3.87 0.53
C ILE A 68 1.19 4.65 0.65
N GLN A 69 2.28 3.98 1.02
CA GLN A 69 3.55 4.64 1.27
C GLN A 69 4.66 4.10 0.37
N LYS A 70 5.50 5.01 -0.14
CA LYS A 70 6.82 4.66 -0.64
C LYS A 70 7.76 4.67 0.56
N ILE A 71 8.16 3.49 1.02
CA ILE A 71 8.95 3.36 2.25
C ILE A 71 10.40 3.74 2.01
N ARG A 72 10.99 3.26 0.90
CA ARG A 72 12.36 3.59 0.54
C ARG A 72 12.63 3.29 -0.92
N LYS A 73 13.66 3.95 -1.43
CA LYS A 73 14.21 3.65 -2.76
C LYS A 73 15.64 3.16 -2.59
N GLU A 74 15.94 2.00 -3.15
CA GLU A 74 17.28 1.44 -3.16
C GLU A 74 17.63 1.07 -4.60
N MET A 75 18.68 1.69 -5.17
CA MET A 75 19.04 1.51 -6.57
C MET A 75 17.85 1.80 -7.48
N ASN A 76 17.38 0.81 -8.23
CA ASN A 76 16.27 0.95 -9.16
C ASN A 76 14.98 0.33 -8.64
N ASN A 77 14.92 0.04 -7.33
CA ASN A 77 13.77 -0.57 -6.67
C ASN A 77 13.11 0.39 -5.69
N ILE A 78 11.79 0.41 -5.67
CA ILE A 78 11.01 1.12 -4.65
C ILE A 78 10.29 0.09 -3.79
N HIS A 79 10.50 0.19 -2.47
CA HIS A 79 9.79 -0.63 -1.50
C HIS A 79 8.57 0.13 -1.03
N ILE A 80 7.40 -0.50 -1.14
CA ILE A 80 6.12 0.09 -0.77
C ILE A 80 5.52 -0.64 0.41
N GLY A 81 4.60 0.00 1.08
CA GLY A 81 3.89 -0.60 2.20
C GLY A 81 2.87 0.33 2.79
N ARG A 82 2.41 -0.01 3.99
CA ARG A 82 1.36 0.71 4.72
C ARG A 82 0.19 1.07 3.80
N PHE A 83 -0.29 0.04 3.10
CA PHE A 83 -1.42 0.14 2.20
C PHE A 83 -2.70 -0.13 2.97
N LEU A 84 -3.56 0.86 3.01
CA LEU A 84 -4.83 0.80 3.75
C LEU A 84 -5.94 1.38 2.88
N ILE A 85 -7.01 0.62 2.74
CA ILE A 85 -8.27 1.10 2.15
C ILE A 85 -9.31 1.17 3.27
N ASN A 86 -10.18 2.17 3.20
CA ASN A 86 -11.30 2.29 4.14
C ASN A 86 -11.98 0.92 4.31
N PRO A 87 -12.02 0.38 5.53
CA PRO A 87 -12.55 -0.97 5.77
C PRO A 87 -13.99 -1.18 5.28
N GLU A 88 -14.78 -0.12 5.22
CA GLU A 88 -16.16 -0.21 4.73
C GLU A 88 -16.26 -0.37 3.22
N LEU A 89 -15.16 -0.10 2.51
CA LEU A 89 -15.11 -0.15 1.04
C LEU A 89 -14.35 -1.36 0.50
N THR A 90 -13.94 -2.28 1.39
CA THR A 90 -13.21 -3.49 0.96
C THR A 90 -14.15 -4.48 0.26
N GLY A 91 -13.56 -5.39 -0.53
CA GLY A 91 -14.33 -6.42 -1.24
C GLY A 91 -14.98 -5.95 -2.53
N LYS A 92 -14.72 -4.72 -2.97
CA LYS A 92 -15.34 -4.13 -4.17
C LYS A 92 -14.34 -3.91 -5.32
N GLY A 93 -13.12 -4.44 -5.19
CA GLY A 93 -12.08 -4.27 -6.19
C GLY A 93 -11.34 -2.94 -6.13
N LEU A 94 -11.65 -2.09 -5.16
CA LEU A 94 -11.03 -0.78 -4.99
C LEU A 94 -9.53 -0.89 -4.68
N GLY A 95 -9.16 -1.82 -3.80
CA GLY A 95 -7.75 -2.04 -3.45
C GLY A 95 -6.91 -2.43 -4.66
N LYS A 96 -7.44 -3.30 -5.50
CA LYS A 96 -6.75 -3.71 -6.74
C LYS A 96 -6.55 -2.52 -7.68
N ARG A 97 -7.59 -1.73 -7.92
CA ARG A 97 -7.53 -0.57 -8.79
C ARG A 97 -6.55 0.48 -8.25
N ALA A 98 -6.62 0.77 -6.96
CA ALA A 98 -5.71 1.73 -6.32
C ALA A 98 -4.26 1.28 -6.43
N LEU A 99 -4.01 0.00 -6.17
CA LEU A 99 -2.65 -0.55 -6.23
C LEU A 99 -2.10 -0.50 -7.65
N LEU A 100 -2.91 -0.83 -8.66
CA LEU A 100 -2.48 -0.74 -10.07
C LEU A 100 -2.15 0.70 -10.46
N GLU A 101 -2.94 1.67 -10.04
CA GLU A 101 -2.66 3.09 -10.31
C GLU A 101 -1.35 3.53 -9.65
N PHE A 102 -1.11 3.09 -8.41
CA PHE A 102 0.13 3.42 -7.71
C PHE A 102 1.35 2.78 -8.38
N ILE A 103 1.23 1.53 -8.79
CA ILE A 103 2.29 0.83 -9.53
C ILE A 103 2.62 1.57 -10.83
N ASN A 104 1.61 1.98 -11.58
CA ASN A 104 1.81 2.76 -12.81
C ASN A 104 2.53 4.07 -12.51
N LEU A 105 2.13 4.77 -11.46
CA LEU A 105 2.77 6.02 -11.04
C LEU A 105 4.26 5.80 -10.73
N ILE A 106 4.57 4.76 -9.99
CA ILE A 106 5.96 4.44 -9.63
C ILE A 106 6.78 4.10 -10.86
N PHE A 107 6.26 3.30 -11.78
CA PHE A 107 6.99 2.89 -12.98
C PHE A 107 7.17 4.01 -14.00
N GLN A 108 6.51 5.15 -13.83
CA GLN A 108 6.78 6.35 -14.61
C GLN A 108 8.04 7.06 -14.13
N GLU A 109 8.52 6.79 -12.93
CA GLU A 109 9.76 7.37 -12.43
C GLU A 109 10.95 6.82 -13.19
N LYS A 110 11.86 7.72 -13.56
CA LYS A 110 13.07 7.35 -14.29
C LYS A 110 13.92 6.41 -13.45
N ASN A 111 14.46 5.38 -14.08
CA ASN A 111 15.36 4.41 -13.47
C ASN A 111 14.72 3.51 -12.40
N VAL A 112 13.40 3.44 -12.34
CA VAL A 112 12.71 2.46 -11.49
C VAL A 112 12.31 1.28 -12.37
N ASN A 113 12.73 0.07 -11.98
CA ASN A 113 12.43 -1.14 -12.75
C ASN A 113 11.81 -2.25 -11.91
N SER A 114 11.68 -2.06 -10.60
CA SER A 114 11.03 -3.03 -9.73
C SER A 114 10.39 -2.38 -8.51
N ILE A 115 9.42 -3.08 -7.95
CA ILE A 115 8.72 -2.69 -6.72
C ILE A 115 8.71 -3.90 -5.80
N THR A 116 9.04 -3.70 -4.52
CA THR A 116 8.94 -4.74 -3.50
C THR A 116 7.97 -4.34 -2.40
N LEU A 117 7.45 -5.34 -1.71
CA LEU A 117 6.63 -5.16 -0.51
C LEU A 117 6.78 -6.37 0.40
N ASN A 118 6.35 -6.21 1.64
CA ASN A 118 6.28 -7.31 2.60
C ASN A 118 4.82 -7.57 2.97
N VAL A 119 4.47 -8.82 3.20
CA VAL A 119 3.14 -9.22 3.66
C VAL A 119 3.27 -10.36 4.64
N PHE A 120 2.54 -10.28 5.77
CA PHE A 120 2.52 -11.37 6.75
C PHE A 120 1.76 -12.58 6.20
N ASP A 121 2.21 -13.77 6.57
CA ASP A 121 1.60 -15.02 6.15
C ASP A 121 0.11 -15.11 6.48
N TYR A 122 -0.28 -14.58 7.65
CA TYR A 122 -1.68 -14.60 8.06
C TYR A 122 -2.58 -13.65 7.27
N ASN A 123 -1.99 -12.69 6.57
CA ASN A 123 -2.74 -11.73 5.75
C ASN A 123 -2.98 -12.31 4.35
N VAL A 124 -3.77 -13.37 4.29
CA VAL A 124 -4.01 -14.14 3.07
C VAL A 124 -4.66 -13.30 1.98
N GLY A 125 -5.61 -12.45 2.36
CA GLY A 125 -6.30 -11.58 1.40
C GLY A 125 -5.36 -10.60 0.71
N ALA A 126 -4.48 -9.97 1.47
CA ALA A 126 -3.50 -9.05 0.91
C ALA A 126 -2.52 -9.78 -0.02
N LYS A 127 -2.02 -10.93 0.39
CA LYS A 127 -1.08 -11.72 -0.43
C LYS A 127 -1.71 -12.08 -1.78
N LYS A 128 -2.98 -12.52 -1.76
CA LYS A 128 -3.71 -12.83 -3.01
C LYS A 128 -3.88 -11.60 -3.89
N LEU A 129 -4.18 -10.46 -3.29
CA LEU A 129 -4.28 -9.20 -4.04
C LEU A 129 -2.97 -8.88 -4.74
N TYR A 130 -1.85 -8.96 -4.02
CA TYR A 130 -0.53 -8.68 -4.58
C TYR A 130 -0.19 -9.65 -5.72
N GLU A 131 -0.51 -10.93 -5.57
CA GLU A 131 -0.30 -11.91 -6.64
C GLU A 131 -1.12 -11.56 -7.89
N LYS A 132 -2.37 -11.13 -7.70
CA LYS A 132 -3.24 -10.74 -8.82
C LYS A 132 -2.71 -9.54 -9.61
N VAL A 133 -1.97 -8.65 -8.94
CA VAL A 133 -1.40 -7.48 -9.62
C VAL A 133 0.06 -7.70 -10.04
N GLY A 134 0.53 -8.95 -10.03
CA GLY A 134 1.80 -9.31 -10.64
C GLY A 134 2.99 -9.44 -9.71
N PHE A 135 2.79 -9.39 -8.41
CA PHE A 135 3.88 -9.62 -7.45
C PHE A 135 4.13 -11.12 -7.26
N LYS A 136 5.40 -11.47 -7.07
CA LYS A 136 5.83 -12.86 -6.81
C LYS A 136 6.68 -12.89 -5.56
N VAL A 137 6.55 -13.96 -4.77
CA VAL A 137 7.36 -14.17 -3.58
C VAL A 137 8.82 -14.40 -3.99
N VAL A 138 9.74 -13.64 -3.38
CA VAL A 138 11.18 -13.78 -3.61
C VAL A 138 11.95 -14.10 -2.35
N ASN A 139 11.36 -13.89 -1.17
CA ASN A 139 11.99 -14.23 0.10
C ASN A 139 10.95 -14.52 1.15
N ILE A 140 11.28 -15.41 2.08
CA ILE A 140 10.42 -15.78 3.21
C ILE A 140 11.22 -15.63 4.48
N THR A 141 10.70 -14.81 5.41
CA THR A 141 11.27 -14.65 6.75
C THR A 141 10.36 -15.34 7.75
N LYS A 142 10.91 -16.18 8.63
CA LYS A 142 10.09 -16.96 9.57
C LYS A 142 10.06 -16.41 10.99
N ASN A 143 11.03 -15.59 11.36
CA ASN A 143 11.15 -15.06 12.73
C ASN A 143 11.17 -13.53 12.71
N PRO A 144 10.52 -12.84 13.66
CA PRO A 144 9.66 -13.41 14.72
C PRO A 144 8.33 -13.93 14.21
N MET A 145 7.91 -13.54 13.00
CA MET A 145 6.68 -14.00 12.36
C MET A 145 6.93 -14.26 10.89
N LYS A 146 6.22 -15.23 10.34
CA LYS A 146 6.35 -15.56 8.92
C LYS A 146 5.81 -14.43 8.06
N LYS A 147 6.65 -13.93 7.17
CA LYS A 147 6.28 -12.91 6.20
C LYS A 147 6.97 -13.17 4.86
N TYR A 148 6.34 -12.71 3.81
CA TYR A 148 6.84 -12.82 2.45
C TYR A 148 7.31 -11.47 1.97
N MET A 149 8.48 -11.43 1.33
CA MET A 149 8.85 -10.30 0.48
C MET A 149 8.46 -10.65 -0.94
N MET A 150 7.73 -9.75 -1.58
CA MET A 150 7.25 -9.95 -2.94
C MET A 150 7.78 -8.86 -3.86
N ILE A 151 7.96 -9.19 -5.13
CA ILE A 151 8.49 -8.27 -6.14
C ILE A 151 7.62 -8.26 -7.38
N ARG A 152 7.46 -7.08 -7.95
CA ARG A 152 6.94 -6.91 -9.30
C ARG A 152 7.97 -6.16 -10.12
N LYS A 153 8.34 -6.72 -11.28
CA LYS A 153 9.27 -6.08 -12.22
C LYS A 153 8.51 -5.30 -13.27
N LYS A 154 9.10 -4.20 -13.72
CA LYS A 154 8.55 -3.40 -14.80
C LYS A 154 8.56 -4.22 -16.09
N VAL A 155 7.42 -4.24 -16.79
CA VAL A 155 7.32 -4.92 -18.08
C VAL A 155 8.02 -4.08 -19.15
N LYS A 156 8.95 -4.69 -19.91
CA LYS A 156 9.59 -4.00 -21.02
C LYS A 156 8.60 -3.81 -22.16
N ASN A 157 8.57 -2.58 -22.71
CA ASN A 157 7.78 -2.32 -23.90
C ASN A 157 8.50 -2.85 -25.13
N ARG A 158 7.99 -3.93 -25.72
CA ARG A 158 8.59 -4.58 -26.90
C ARG A 158 8.55 -3.74 -28.16
N ARG A 159 7.73 -2.70 -28.19
CA ARG A 159 7.58 -1.81 -29.36
C ARG A 159 8.71 -0.81 -29.48
N ASN A 160 9.48 -0.61 -28.45
CA ASN A 160 10.59 0.36 -28.39
C ASN A 160 11.96 -0.31 -28.52
N LYS A 161 12.07 -1.14 -29.49
CA LYS A 161 13.38 -1.77 -29.79
C LYS A 161 14.30 -0.83 -30.54
#